data_a3c7323a8dd8b9ef6125be7545dee09b
#
_entry.id   a3c7323a8dd8b9ef6125be7545dee09b
#
_cell.length_a   1.000
_cell.length_b   1.000
_cell.length_c   1.000
_cell.angle_alpha   90.00
_cell.angle_beta   90.00
_cell.angle_gamma   90.00
#
_symmetry.space_group_name_H-M   'P 1'
#
loop_
_entity.id
_entity.type
_entity.pdbx_description
1 polymer ?
#
loop_
_entity_poly.entity_id
_entity_poly.type
_entity_poly.pdbx_seq_one_letter_code
_entity_poly.pdbx_strand_id
1 'polypeptide(L)'
;MVDRSSSKSRYGVYGRARKELNNGYSVCIFPEKDYLDESVLLNPFKQGAFKLAIEHQLPILPMAFYDCKRKMPWYTYYGRPGSLRVESFEPIYTLGLEEKDIPVVQEIARQKIYNALTSDPKKATEKALKLWEGVMQRQNPSS
;
A
#
# COMPACT_ATOMS: atom_id res chain seq x y z
N MET A 1 -15.88 -2.77 9.90
CA MET A 1 -15.05 -3.59 8.99
C MET A 1 -15.53 -3.34 7.56
N VAL A 2 -14.62 -3.17 6.60
CA VAL A 2 -15.00 -2.92 5.19
C VAL A 2 -15.05 -4.26 4.47
N ASP A 3 -16.23 -4.60 3.93
CA ASP A 3 -16.35 -5.74 3.03
C ASP A 3 -15.79 -5.36 1.66
N ARG A 4 -14.66 -5.98 1.29
CA ARG A 4 -13.94 -5.71 0.04
C ARG A 4 -14.65 -6.25 -1.20
N SER A 5 -15.60 -7.17 -1.04
CA SER A 5 -16.39 -7.76 -2.14
C SER A 5 -17.59 -6.89 -2.52
N SER A 6 -18.10 -6.07 -1.61
CA SER A 6 -19.28 -5.24 -1.80
C SER A 6 -18.97 -3.87 -2.40
N SER A 7 -19.55 -3.57 -3.56
CA SER A 7 -19.48 -2.23 -4.18
C SER A 7 -20.07 -1.15 -3.26
N LYS A 8 -21.17 -1.46 -2.57
CA LYS A 8 -21.83 -0.54 -1.63
C LYS A 8 -20.95 -0.19 -0.44
N SER A 9 -20.19 -1.16 0.08
CA SER A 9 -19.24 -0.93 1.17
C SER A 9 -18.08 -0.02 0.72
N ARG A 10 -17.60 -0.20 -0.52
CA ARG A 10 -16.53 0.65 -1.11
C ARG A 10 -16.97 2.10 -1.27
N TYR A 11 -18.18 2.34 -1.79
CA TYR A 11 -18.75 3.71 -1.89
C TYR A 11 -18.87 4.38 -0.52
N GLY A 12 -19.28 3.64 0.50
CA GLY A 12 -19.35 4.14 1.88
C GLY A 12 -18.00 4.59 2.46
N VAL A 13 -16.89 3.92 2.06
CA VAL A 13 -15.52 4.31 2.48
C VAL A 13 -15.13 5.64 1.85
N TYR A 14 -15.38 5.83 0.55
CA TYR A 14 -15.07 7.09 -0.13
C TYR A 14 -15.90 8.25 0.41
N GLY A 15 -17.19 8.02 0.71
CA GLY A 15 -18.05 9.03 1.34
C GLY A 15 -17.51 9.49 2.71
N ARG A 16 -17.05 8.56 3.54
CA ARG A 16 -16.43 8.90 4.83
C ARG A 16 -15.09 9.63 4.64
N ALA A 17 -14.25 9.17 3.73
CA ALA A 17 -12.97 9.84 3.44
C ALA A 17 -13.18 11.28 2.99
N ARG A 18 -14.14 11.55 2.09
CA ARG A 18 -14.51 12.91 1.68
C ARG A 18 -14.95 13.77 2.86
N LYS A 19 -15.77 13.23 3.74
CA LYS A 19 -16.22 13.95 4.94
C LYS A 19 -15.04 14.36 5.82
N GLU A 20 -14.09 13.44 6.07
CA GLU A 20 -12.93 13.75 6.88
C GLU A 20 -12.00 14.77 6.21
N LEU A 21 -11.80 14.68 4.89
CA LEU A 21 -11.02 15.66 4.14
C LEU A 21 -11.67 17.05 4.19
N ASN A 22 -12.99 17.14 4.06
CA ASN A 22 -13.73 18.41 4.16
C ASN A 22 -13.64 19.02 5.58
N ASN A 23 -13.45 18.19 6.60
CA ASN A 23 -13.23 18.63 7.97
C ASN A 23 -11.75 19.04 8.24
N GLY A 24 -10.88 19.02 7.24
CA GLY A 24 -9.46 19.36 7.36
C GLY A 24 -8.56 18.23 7.86
N TYR A 25 -9.07 17.01 7.96
CA TYR A 25 -8.26 15.85 8.35
C TYR A 25 -7.53 15.23 7.15
N SER A 26 -6.39 14.59 7.43
CA SER A 26 -5.69 13.76 6.48
C SER A 26 -6.25 12.33 6.49
N VAL A 27 -6.23 11.65 5.34
CA VAL A 27 -6.69 10.28 5.20
C VAL A 27 -5.54 9.39 4.73
N CYS A 28 -5.26 8.33 5.48
CA CYS A 28 -4.29 7.32 5.07
C CYS A 28 -5.00 6.20 4.31
N ILE A 29 -4.51 5.90 3.10
CA ILE A 29 -5.07 4.86 2.23
C ILE A 29 -3.96 3.93 1.78
N PHE A 30 -4.20 2.62 1.88
CA PHE A 30 -3.35 1.59 1.31
C PHE A 30 -3.90 1.23 -0.07
N PRO A 31 -3.27 1.70 -1.17
CA PRO A 31 -3.84 1.57 -2.51
C PRO A 31 -3.59 0.21 -3.14
N GLU A 32 -2.76 -0.63 -2.56
CA GLU A 32 -2.37 -1.92 -3.11
C GLU A 32 -3.56 -2.85 -3.31
N LYS A 33 -3.62 -3.48 -4.49
CA LYS A 33 -4.76 -4.30 -4.90
C LYS A 33 -4.86 -5.58 -4.07
N ASP A 34 -3.72 -6.22 -3.82
CA ASP A 34 -3.60 -7.50 -3.14
C ASP A 34 -2.36 -7.53 -2.25
N TYR A 35 -2.23 -8.56 -1.42
CA TYR A 35 -1.07 -8.75 -0.53
C TYR A 35 -0.78 -10.24 -0.25
N LEU A 36 -1.51 -11.15 -0.90
CA LEU A 36 -1.44 -12.59 -0.60
C LEU A 36 -0.27 -13.30 -1.31
N ASP A 37 0.36 -12.66 -2.27
CA ASP A 37 1.51 -13.20 -2.97
C ASP A 37 2.80 -12.51 -2.52
N GLU A 38 3.60 -13.22 -1.73
CA GLU A 38 4.86 -12.69 -1.21
C GLU A 38 5.95 -12.58 -2.29
N SER A 39 5.82 -13.28 -3.41
CA SER A 39 6.76 -13.15 -4.54
C SER A 39 6.63 -11.80 -5.25
N VAL A 40 5.49 -11.13 -5.11
CA VAL A 40 5.26 -9.80 -5.68
C VAL A 40 5.73 -8.74 -4.69
N LEU A 41 6.73 -7.96 -5.08
CA LEU A 41 7.30 -6.90 -4.25
C LEU A 41 6.25 -5.83 -3.91
N LEU A 42 5.54 -5.35 -4.91
CA LEU A 42 4.50 -4.32 -4.79
C LEU A 42 3.43 -4.54 -5.86
N ASN A 43 2.22 -4.84 -5.43
CA ASN A 43 1.09 -5.06 -6.33
C ASN A 43 0.62 -3.76 -7.01
N PRO A 44 -0.12 -3.86 -8.12
CA PRO A 44 -0.72 -2.70 -8.76
C PRO A 44 -1.61 -1.91 -7.79
N PHE A 45 -1.57 -0.60 -7.90
CA PHE A 45 -2.39 0.28 -7.08
C PHE A 45 -3.81 0.42 -7.66
N LYS A 46 -4.78 0.62 -6.78
CA LYS A 46 -6.15 1.01 -7.15
C LYS A 46 -6.23 2.52 -7.29
N GLN A 47 -7.01 2.99 -8.26
CA GLN A 47 -7.11 4.41 -8.60
C GLN A 47 -7.84 5.25 -7.55
N GLY A 48 -8.61 4.64 -6.64
CA GLY A 48 -9.51 5.36 -5.76
C GLY A 48 -8.88 6.42 -4.87
N ALA A 49 -7.69 6.16 -4.34
CA ALA A 49 -6.95 7.15 -3.53
C ALA A 49 -6.55 8.37 -4.36
N PHE A 50 -6.07 8.14 -5.58
CA PHE A 50 -5.61 9.17 -6.51
C PHE A 50 -6.78 10.01 -7.04
N LYS A 51 -7.89 9.35 -7.36
CA LYS A 51 -9.14 10.03 -7.74
C LYS A 51 -9.60 10.96 -6.63
N LEU A 52 -9.63 10.49 -5.38
CA LEU A 52 -10.03 11.29 -4.23
C LEU A 52 -9.11 12.51 -4.05
N ALA A 53 -7.80 12.34 -4.18
CA ALA A 53 -6.83 13.42 -4.04
C ALA A 53 -6.99 14.47 -5.14
N ILE A 54 -7.19 14.07 -6.40
CA ILE A 54 -7.40 14.97 -7.53
C ILE A 54 -8.75 15.69 -7.42
N GLU A 55 -9.83 15.01 -7.05
CA GLU A 55 -11.14 15.64 -6.82
C GLU A 55 -11.10 16.74 -5.78
N HIS A 56 -10.29 16.58 -4.73
CA HIS A 56 -10.14 17.56 -3.65
C HIS A 56 -8.91 18.46 -3.81
N GLN A 57 -8.15 18.33 -4.92
CA GLN A 57 -6.93 19.09 -5.18
C GLN A 57 -5.91 19.05 -4.02
N LEU A 58 -5.81 17.88 -3.36
CA LEU A 58 -4.97 17.66 -2.19
C LEU A 58 -3.67 16.94 -2.55
N PRO A 59 -2.54 17.29 -1.91
CA PRO A 59 -1.28 16.61 -2.15
C PRO A 59 -1.34 15.15 -1.67
N ILE A 60 -0.67 14.28 -2.40
CA ILE A 60 -0.47 12.88 -2.03
C ILE A 60 0.92 12.74 -1.42
N LEU A 61 1.00 12.23 -0.20
CA LEU A 61 2.27 11.90 0.46
C LEU A 61 2.52 10.39 0.33
N PRO A 62 3.38 9.93 -0.59
CA PRO A 62 3.72 8.52 -0.67
C PRO A 62 4.54 8.09 0.55
N MET A 63 4.25 6.90 1.07
CA MET A 63 4.96 6.33 2.22
C MET A 63 5.27 4.85 1.97
N ALA A 64 6.52 4.44 2.21
CA ALA A 64 6.93 3.05 2.15
C ALA A 64 7.04 2.44 3.55
N PHE A 65 6.45 1.27 3.73
CA PHE A 65 6.51 0.47 4.95
C PHE A 65 7.37 -0.76 4.70
N TYR A 66 8.60 -0.76 5.19
CA TYR A 66 9.60 -1.77 4.83
C TYR A 66 9.42 -3.12 5.51
N ASP A 67 9.00 -3.14 6.78
CA ASP A 67 9.10 -4.33 7.62
C ASP A 67 7.76 -5.06 7.82
N CYS A 68 6.65 -4.58 7.26
CA CYS A 68 5.32 -5.12 7.51
C CYS A 68 5.22 -6.60 7.17
N LYS A 69 5.60 -7.00 5.96
CA LYS A 69 5.56 -8.40 5.50
C LYS A 69 6.37 -9.33 6.40
N ARG A 70 7.52 -8.87 6.90
CA ARG A 70 8.40 -9.65 7.78
C ARG A 70 7.89 -9.71 9.22
N LYS A 71 7.29 -8.63 9.71
CA LYS A 71 6.86 -8.52 11.11
C LYS A 71 5.47 -9.08 11.35
N MET A 72 4.58 -8.93 10.38
CA MET A 72 3.20 -9.41 10.45
C MET A 72 2.82 -10.16 9.17
N PRO A 73 3.45 -11.32 8.92
CA PRO A 73 3.13 -12.11 7.74
C PRO A 73 1.71 -12.66 7.82
N TRP A 74 0.95 -12.54 6.75
CA TRP A 74 -0.46 -12.93 6.68
C TRP A 74 -0.69 -14.44 6.81
N TYR A 75 0.33 -15.24 6.48
CA TYR A 75 0.31 -16.70 6.50
C TYR A 75 0.73 -17.33 7.86
N THR A 76 0.98 -16.50 8.86
CA THR A 76 1.26 -16.94 10.23
C THR A 76 0.30 -16.29 11.23
N TYR A 77 0.00 -16.99 12.31
CA TYR A 77 -0.83 -16.44 13.39
C TYR A 77 -0.05 -15.55 14.36
N TYR A 78 1.27 -15.45 14.19
CA TYR A 78 2.15 -14.77 15.14
C TYR A 78 2.91 -13.64 14.44
N GLY A 79 2.83 -12.46 15.02
CA GLY A 79 3.70 -11.35 14.68
C GLY A 79 5.10 -11.51 15.29
N ARG A 80 6.06 -10.75 14.78
CA ARG A 80 7.41 -10.68 15.32
C ARG A 80 7.64 -9.31 15.93
N PRO A 81 8.13 -9.21 17.20
CA PRO A 81 8.41 -7.92 17.82
C PRO A 81 9.53 -7.16 17.09
N GLY A 82 9.58 -5.88 17.28
CA GLY A 82 10.62 -4.98 16.78
C GLY A 82 10.07 -3.78 16.02
N SER A 83 10.97 -2.91 15.56
CA SER A 83 10.63 -1.67 14.88
C SER A 83 10.03 -1.90 13.50
N LEU A 84 9.06 -1.08 13.14
CA LEU A 84 8.58 -0.88 11.78
C LEU A 84 9.23 0.38 11.22
N ARG A 85 9.94 0.26 10.11
CA ARG A 85 10.51 1.42 9.43
C ARG A 85 9.51 1.93 8.40
N VAL A 86 9.33 3.24 8.41
CA VAL A 86 8.49 3.95 7.46
C VAL A 86 9.32 5.07 6.87
N GLU A 87 9.23 5.26 5.57
CA GLU A 87 9.82 6.39 4.86
C GLU A 87 8.72 7.15 4.14
N SER A 88 8.71 8.47 4.30
CA SER A 88 7.83 9.36 3.57
C SER A 88 8.63 10.09 2.49
N PHE A 89 8.01 10.27 1.32
CA PHE A 89 8.63 10.94 0.17
C PHE A 89 8.05 12.34 -0.01
N GLU A 90 8.64 13.09 -0.91
CA GLU A 90 8.11 14.40 -1.28
C GLU A 90 6.66 14.28 -1.77
N PRO A 91 5.80 15.22 -1.34
CA PRO A 91 4.40 15.25 -1.77
C PRO A 91 4.29 15.37 -3.29
N ILE A 92 3.31 14.68 -3.85
CA ILE A 92 2.88 14.84 -5.23
C ILE A 92 1.70 15.79 -5.21
N TYR A 93 1.90 16.99 -5.75
CA TYR A 93 0.85 18.01 -5.80
C TYR A 93 -0.14 17.70 -6.91
N THR A 94 -1.44 17.82 -6.60
CA THR A 94 -2.53 17.53 -7.54
C THR A 94 -3.26 18.79 -8.00
N LEU A 95 -2.81 19.96 -7.57
CA LEU A 95 -3.42 21.24 -7.95
C LEU A 95 -3.40 21.43 -9.47
N GLY A 96 -4.56 21.64 -10.08
CA GLY A 96 -4.71 21.79 -11.52
C GLY A 96 -4.72 20.47 -12.32
N LEU A 97 -4.59 19.31 -11.66
CA LEU A 97 -4.71 18.02 -12.31
C LEU A 97 -6.18 17.60 -12.47
N GLU A 98 -6.44 16.84 -13.52
CA GLU A 98 -7.76 16.32 -13.88
C GLU A 98 -7.82 14.78 -13.79
N GLU A 99 -8.99 14.20 -13.94
CA GLU A 99 -9.20 12.75 -13.88
C GLU A 99 -8.33 11.97 -14.90
N LYS A 100 -8.02 12.56 -16.04
CA LYS A 100 -7.12 11.99 -17.06
C LYS A 100 -5.68 11.77 -16.55
N ASP A 101 -5.27 12.53 -15.53
CA ASP A 101 -3.92 12.50 -14.98
C ASP A 101 -3.74 11.43 -13.88
N ILE A 102 -4.84 10.78 -13.46
CA ILE A 102 -4.81 9.73 -12.42
C ILE A 102 -3.76 8.65 -12.70
N PRO A 103 -3.67 8.05 -13.90
CA PRO A 103 -2.70 6.99 -14.17
C PRO A 103 -1.25 7.45 -14.00
N VAL A 104 -0.95 8.69 -14.35
CA VAL A 104 0.39 9.27 -14.23
C VAL A 104 0.77 9.46 -12.77
N VAL A 105 -0.11 10.07 -11.99
CA VAL A 105 0.11 10.30 -10.55
C VAL A 105 0.23 8.97 -9.79
N GLN A 106 -0.60 8.01 -10.14
CA GLN A 106 -0.57 6.65 -9.58
C GLN A 106 0.78 5.98 -9.83
N GLU A 107 1.28 6.04 -11.06
CA GLU A 107 2.56 5.41 -11.40
C GLU A 107 3.75 6.12 -10.76
N ILE A 108 3.75 7.45 -10.68
CA ILE A 108 4.77 8.22 -9.96
C ILE A 108 4.83 7.79 -8.49
N ALA A 109 3.68 7.71 -7.82
CA ALA A 109 3.61 7.29 -6.42
C ALA A 109 4.09 5.85 -6.23
N ARG A 110 3.64 4.94 -7.12
CA ARG A 110 4.03 3.54 -7.10
C ARG A 110 5.53 3.37 -7.30
N GLN A 111 6.11 4.09 -8.26
CA GLN A 111 7.53 3.99 -8.60
C GLN A 111 8.42 4.50 -7.45
N LYS A 112 8.03 5.57 -6.77
CA LYS A 112 8.74 6.06 -5.57
C LYS A 112 8.81 4.97 -4.50
N ILE A 113 7.68 4.35 -4.19
CA ILE A 113 7.60 3.28 -3.18
C ILE A 113 8.36 2.02 -3.65
N TYR A 114 8.21 1.62 -4.91
CA TYR A 114 8.90 0.47 -5.47
C TYR A 114 10.43 0.60 -5.40
N ASN A 115 10.96 1.75 -5.80
CA ASN A 115 12.39 2.04 -5.76
C ASN A 115 12.93 1.99 -4.32
N ALA A 116 12.20 2.54 -3.36
CA ALA A 116 12.57 2.51 -1.96
C ALA A 116 12.62 1.06 -1.42
N LEU A 117 11.60 0.26 -1.70
CA LEU A 117 11.56 -1.14 -1.28
C LEU A 117 12.68 -1.97 -1.91
N THR A 118 13.03 -1.70 -3.16
CA THR A 118 14.11 -2.39 -3.89
C THR A 118 15.49 -2.00 -3.37
N SER A 119 15.68 -0.74 -3.00
CA SER A 119 16.96 -0.20 -2.51
C SER A 119 17.14 -0.31 -0.99
N ASP A 120 16.24 -0.98 -0.27
CA ASP A 120 16.33 -1.13 1.18
C ASP A 120 17.64 -1.81 1.62
N PRO A 121 18.55 -1.10 2.33
CA PRO A 121 19.83 -1.65 2.76
C PRO A 121 19.66 -2.82 3.76
N LYS A 122 18.53 -2.90 4.46
CA LYS A 122 18.22 -4.01 5.39
C LYS A 122 17.54 -5.19 4.70
N LYS A 123 17.23 -5.08 3.42
CA LYS A 123 16.62 -6.15 2.60
C LYS A 123 15.42 -6.81 3.26
N ALA A 124 14.52 -6.01 3.83
CA ALA A 124 13.37 -6.50 4.59
C ALA A 124 12.44 -7.36 3.73
N THR A 125 12.21 -6.97 2.48
CA THR A 125 11.37 -7.70 1.52
C THR A 125 12.00 -9.04 1.12
N GLU A 126 13.30 -9.07 0.83
CA GLU A 126 14.02 -10.32 0.52
C GLU A 126 13.96 -11.31 1.69
N LYS A 127 14.13 -10.81 2.92
CA LYS A 127 14.00 -11.61 4.14
C LYS A 127 12.58 -12.13 4.38
N ALA A 128 11.57 -11.34 4.01
CA ALA A 128 10.17 -11.77 4.08
C ALA A 128 9.88 -12.89 3.08
N LEU A 129 10.37 -12.78 1.84
CA LEU A 129 10.23 -13.80 0.80
C LEU A 129 10.88 -15.13 1.23
N LYS A 130 12.11 -15.10 1.71
CA LYS A 130 12.79 -16.31 2.23
C LYS A 130 12.05 -16.98 3.38
N LEU A 131 11.41 -16.18 4.24
CA LEU A 131 10.59 -16.70 5.33
C LEU A 131 9.36 -17.44 4.79
N TRP A 132 8.68 -16.85 3.82
CA TRP A 132 7.50 -17.44 3.17
C TRP A 132 7.85 -18.74 2.45
N GLU A 133 8.90 -18.77 1.65
CA GLU A 133 9.40 -19.95 0.96
C GLU A 133 9.67 -21.09 1.93
N GLY A 134 10.36 -20.80 3.06
CA GLY A 134 10.65 -21.79 4.09
C GLY A 134 9.43 -22.33 4.82
N VAL A 135 8.34 -21.55 4.91
CA VAL A 135 7.05 -22.03 5.47
C VAL A 135 6.32 -22.89 4.46
N MET A 136 6.26 -22.48 3.20
CA MET A 136 5.58 -23.22 2.12
C MET A 136 6.24 -24.60 1.87
N GLN A 137 7.57 -24.67 1.88
CA GLN A 137 8.30 -25.94 1.75
C GLN A 137 7.99 -26.93 2.89
N ARG A 138 7.77 -26.44 4.10
CA ARG A 138 7.40 -27.30 5.25
C ARG A 138 5.95 -27.80 5.20
N GLN A 139 5.08 -27.06 4.52
CA GLN A 139 3.68 -27.47 4.36
C GLN A 139 3.48 -28.42 3.17
N ASN A 140 4.38 -28.42 2.19
CA ASN A 140 4.39 -29.31 1.03
C ASN A 140 5.74 -30.04 0.90
N PRO A 141 6.05 -31.04 1.73
CA PRO A 141 7.36 -31.72 1.71
C PRO A 141 7.54 -32.67 0.52
N SER A 142 6.58 -32.75 -0.42
CA SER A 142 6.54 -33.73 -1.53
C SER A 142 6.67 -33.10 -2.91
N SER A 143 7.35 -31.96 -3.03
CA SER A 143 7.68 -31.37 -4.35
C SER A 143 9.17 -31.36 -4.55
#